data_ea80b0ac92a6556a45024223ddced9cc
#
_entry.id   ea80b0ac92a6556a45024223ddced9cc
#
_cell.length_a   1.000
_cell.length_b   1.000
_cell.length_c   1.000
_cell.angle_alpha   90.00
_cell.angle_beta   90.00
_cell.angle_gamma   90.00
#
_symmetry.space_group_name_H-M   'P 1'
#
loop_
_entity.id
_entity.type
_entity.pdbx_description
1 polymer ?
#
loop_
_entity_poly.entity_id
_entity_poly.type
_entity_poly.pdbx_seq_one_letter_code
_entity_poly.pdbx_strand_id
1 'polypeptide(L)'
;METERLVVRCWEPTDAPLLKEAVDSSLDHLRPWMPWAHEAPLPLEQTVELLRGFRGAFDLGRDYVYGILARDESEAVGGSGLHTRVGAEAFEIGYWIRASRSGEGLGTEATAALARVGIELCGAGRIEIRVDPENAASLAIPRKLGFTEEGRLRRVLHGADGTPHLRDAVVFALLEDELAGTPVASVPLEAFDATGARVP
;
A
#
# COMPACT_ATOMS: atom_id res chain seq x y z
N MET A 1 5.07 10.91 -5.29
CA MET A 1 3.76 11.34 -5.84
C MET A 1 2.98 12.08 -4.77
N GLU A 2 2.15 13.01 -5.19
CA GLU A 2 1.38 13.89 -4.31
C GLU A 2 -0.09 13.87 -4.73
N THR A 3 -0.97 13.76 -3.75
CA THR A 3 -2.42 13.86 -3.92
C THR A 3 -2.95 15.09 -3.20
N GLU A 4 -4.25 15.24 -3.07
CA GLU A 4 -4.85 16.37 -2.35
C GLU A 4 -4.40 16.44 -0.87
N ARG A 5 -4.32 15.27 -0.19
CA ARG A 5 -4.07 15.18 1.25
C ARG A 5 -2.80 14.45 1.63
N LEU A 6 -2.14 13.79 0.67
CA LEU A 6 -1.04 12.86 0.95
C LEU A 6 0.19 13.15 0.11
N VAL A 7 1.35 12.81 0.67
CA VAL A 7 2.59 12.51 -0.04
C VAL A 7 2.82 11.00 0.05
N VAL A 8 2.96 10.33 -1.11
CA VAL A 8 3.27 8.91 -1.19
C VAL A 8 4.63 8.78 -1.88
N ARG A 9 5.64 8.38 -1.13
CA ARG A 9 7.03 8.27 -1.59
C ARG A 9 7.74 7.06 -0.99
N CYS A 10 8.84 6.65 -1.61
CA CYS A 10 9.72 5.66 -0.99
C CYS A 10 10.11 6.12 0.42
N TRP A 11 10.14 5.16 1.34
CA TRP A 11 10.64 5.40 2.68
C TRP A 11 12.13 5.77 2.67
N GLU A 12 12.49 6.74 3.50
CA GLU A 12 13.87 7.06 3.82
C GLU A 12 14.23 6.53 5.21
N PRO A 13 15.48 6.14 5.47
CA PRO A 13 15.91 5.71 6.81
C PRO A 13 15.64 6.77 7.91
N THR A 14 15.60 8.03 7.53
CA THR A 14 15.28 9.15 8.42
C THR A 14 13.81 9.20 8.84
N ASP A 15 12.92 8.48 8.14
CA ASP A 15 11.49 8.37 8.48
C ASP A 15 11.24 7.34 9.60
N ALA A 16 12.27 6.64 10.08
CA ALA A 16 12.10 5.58 11.07
C ALA A 16 11.35 6.03 12.34
N PRO A 17 11.55 7.24 12.89
CA PRO A 17 10.74 7.71 14.01
C PRO A 17 9.24 7.83 13.67
N LEU A 18 8.90 8.33 12.47
CA LEU A 18 7.51 8.48 12.01
C LEU A 18 6.84 7.12 11.79
N LEU A 19 7.53 6.18 11.10
CA LEU A 19 7.01 4.83 10.90
C LEU A 19 6.80 4.13 12.24
N LYS A 20 7.81 4.20 13.14
CA LYS A 20 7.73 3.56 14.45
C LYS A 20 6.55 4.09 15.26
N GLU A 21 6.36 5.40 15.32
CA GLU A 21 5.25 6.01 16.05
C GLU A 21 3.90 5.56 15.48
N ALA A 22 3.74 5.59 14.15
CA ALA A 22 2.51 5.18 13.49
C ALA A 22 2.17 3.71 13.72
N VAL A 23 3.17 2.81 13.67
CA VAL A 23 2.97 1.38 13.93
C VAL A 23 2.68 1.12 15.40
N ASP A 24 3.51 1.63 16.32
CA ASP A 24 3.39 1.35 17.75
C ASP A 24 2.04 1.83 18.33
N SER A 25 1.56 2.99 17.85
CA SER A 25 0.25 3.52 18.24
C SER A 25 -0.94 2.79 17.63
N SER A 26 -0.69 1.87 16.69
CA SER A 26 -1.74 1.20 15.90
C SER A 26 -1.74 -0.33 16.02
N LEU A 27 -0.96 -0.92 16.92
CA LEU A 27 -0.74 -2.37 16.98
C LEU A 27 -2.05 -3.17 17.11
N ASP A 28 -2.96 -2.75 17.98
CA ASP A 28 -4.23 -3.45 18.19
C ASP A 28 -5.14 -3.40 16.96
N HIS A 29 -5.02 -2.32 16.16
CA HIS A 29 -5.73 -2.15 14.90
C HIS A 29 -5.10 -2.98 13.76
N LEU A 30 -3.77 -3.10 13.73
CA LEU A 30 -3.03 -3.75 12.64
C LEU A 30 -2.90 -5.27 12.82
N ARG A 31 -2.68 -5.75 14.02
CA ARG A 31 -2.45 -7.17 14.34
C ARG A 31 -3.49 -8.14 13.77
N PRO A 32 -4.79 -7.84 13.77
CA PRO A 32 -5.78 -8.74 13.16
C PRO A 32 -5.58 -9.00 11.66
N TRP A 33 -4.86 -8.10 10.95
CA TRP A 33 -4.77 -8.11 9.49
C TRP A 33 -3.35 -8.24 8.96
N MET A 34 -2.36 -7.75 9.70
CA MET A 34 -0.97 -7.63 9.28
C MET A 34 -0.07 -8.59 10.06
N PRO A 35 0.39 -9.70 9.45
CA PRO A 35 1.26 -10.68 10.13
C PRO A 35 2.51 -10.04 10.75
N TRP A 36 3.15 -9.09 10.05
CA TRP A 36 4.35 -8.39 10.52
C TRP A 36 4.11 -7.55 11.79
N ALA A 37 2.86 -7.15 12.09
CA ALA A 37 2.55 -6.37 13.28
C ALA A 37 2.68 -7.18 14.60
N HIS A 38 2.85 -8.50 14.53
CA HIS A 38 3.16 -9.35 15.67
C HIS A 38 4.63 -9.29 16.06
N GLU A 39 5.51 -8.90 15.15
CA GLU A 39 6.93 -8.66 15.42
C GLU A 39 7.18 -7.26 16.02
N ALA A 40 6.21 -6.36 15.92
CA ALA A 40 6.27 -5.01 16.48
C ALA A 40 5.84 -5.01 17.98
N PRO A 41 6.34 -4.08 18.82
CA PRO A 41 7.14 -2.91 18.43
C PRO A 41 8.62 -3.25 18.18
N LEU A 42 9.19 -2.69 17.12
CA LEU A 42 10.61 -2.82 16.83
C LEU A 42 11.41 -1.70 17.53
N PRO A 43 12.65 -1.98 18.00
CA PRO A 43 13.61 -0.92 18.35
C PRO A 43 13.84 0.04 17.18
N LEU A 44 14.16 1.31 17.47
CA LEU A 44 14.35 2.32 16.43
C LEU A 44 15.45 1.93 15.42
N GLU A 45 16.54 1.36 15.89
CA GLU A 45 17.65 0.89 15.05
C GLU A 45 17.20 -0.19 14.07
N GLN A 46 16.34 -1.10 14.49
CA GLN A 46 15.77 -2.13 13.61
C GLN A 46 14.78 -1.53 12.61
N THR A 47 14.04 -0.50 13.00
CA THR A 47 13.17 0.25 12.08
C THR A 47 13.99 0.95 11.01
N VAL A 48 15.14 1.55 11.37
CA VAL A 48 16.09 2.14 10.39
C VAL A 48 16.58 1.08 9.41
N GLU A 49 17.00 -0.10 9.89
CA GLU A 49 17.47 -1.19 9.00
C GLU A 49 16.34 -1.71 8.09
N LEU A 50 15.12 -1.80 8.59
CA LEU A 50 13.95 -2.15 7.78
C LEU A 50 13.77 -1.15 6.62
N LEU A 51 13.82 0.15 6.90
CA LEU A 51 13.68 1.20 5.88
C LEU A 51 14.84 1.22 4.88
N ARG A 52 16.07 0.93 5.33
CA ARG A 52 17.21 0.70 4.42
C ARG A 52 16.95 -0.44 3.45
N GLY A 53 16.34 -1.52 3.95
CA GLY A 53 15.94 -2.66 3.11
C GLY A 53 14.91 -2.25 2.06
N PHE A 54 13.86 -1.53 2.45
CA PHE A 54 12.83 -1.02 1.53
C PHE A 54 13.44 -0.08 0.49
N ARG A 55 14.27 0.88 0.89
CA ARG A 55 14.96 1.80 0.00
C ARG A 55 15.87 1.06 -0.99
N GLY A 56 16.66 0.10 -0.50
CA GLY A 56 17.53 -0.70 -1.36
C GLY A 56 16.78 -1.54 -2.39
N ALA A 57 15.64 -2.15 -1.99
CA ALA A 57 14.80 -2.90 -2.92
C ALA A 57 14.17 -1.97 -3.98
N PHE A 58 13.72 -0.79 -3.57
CA PHE A 58 13.14 0.23 -4.44
C PHE A 58 14.14 0.70 -5.50
N ASP A 59 15.34 1.12 -5.08
CA ASP A 59 16.39 1.64 -5.99
C ASP A 59 16.91 0.56 -6.96
N LEU A 60 16.81 -0.71 -6.59
CA LEU A 60 17.17 -1.85 -7.44
C LEU A 60 16.00 -2.34 -8.32
N GLY A 61 14.82 -1.72 -8.25
CA GLY A 61 13.64 -2.14 -9.01
C GLY A 61 13.11 -3.53 -8.65
N ARG A 62 13.35 -3.99 -7.41
CA ARG A 62 12.94 -5.34 -6.96
C ARG A 62 11.57 -5.37 -6.32
N ASP A 63 11.26 -4.34 -5.54
CA ASP A 63 9.98 -4.15 -4.87
C ASP A 63 9.83 -2.67 -4.51
N TYR A 64 8.60 -2.16 -4.52
CA TYR A 64 8.35 -0.75 -4.35
C TYR A 64 7.48 -0.50 -3.12
N VAL A 65 8.11 -0.32 -1.95
CA VAL A 65 7.42 -0.04 -0.69
C VAL A 65 7.41 1.48 -0.43
N TYR A 66 6.22 2.02 -0.24
CA TYR A 66 5.97 3.45 -0.05
C TYR A 66 5.51 3.77 1.37
N GLY A 67 5.95 4.92 1.88
CA GLY A 67 5.29 5.62 2.97
C GLY A 67 4.08 6.40 2.45
N ILE A 68 3.01 6.35 3.19
CA ILE A 68 1.88 7.25 3.04
C ILE A 68 2.02 8.30 4.15
N LEU A 69 2.33 9.53 3.76
CA LEU A 69 2.59 10.64 4.67
C LEU A 69 1.48 11.69 4.55
N ALA A 70 1.22 12.44 5.61
CA ALA A 70 0.41 13.65 5.53
C ALA A 70 1.01 14.63 4.50
N ARG A 71 0.22 15.57 3.99
CA ARG A 71 0.65 16.48 2.91
C ARG A 71 1.88 17.33 3.28
N ASP A 72 2.07 17.65 4.56
CA ASP A 72 3.22 18.36 5.10
C ASP A 72 4.35 17.45 5.59
N GLU A 73 4.22 16.15 5.37
CA GLU A 73 5.13 15.07 5.78
C GLU A 73 5.41 15.00 7.30
N SER A 74 4.62 15.66 8.12
CA SER A 74 4.79 15.68 9.58
C SER A 74 4.38 14.37 10.26
N GLU A 75 3.61 13.52 9.59
CA GLU A 75 3.02 12.29 10.13
C GLU A 75 3.05 11.16 9.11
N ALA A 76 3.44 9.97 9.54
CA ALA A 76 3.18 8.76 8.77
C ALA A 76 1.71 8.32 8.98
N VAL A 77 0.94 8.39 7.90
CA VAL A 77 -0.48 8.00 7.87
C VAL A 77 -0.63 6.49 7.68
N GLY A 78 0.34 5.87 7.02
CA GLY A 78 0.34 4.44 6.72
C GLY A 78 1.48 4.03 5.81
N GLY A 79 1.32 2.88 5.20
CA GLY A 79 2.24 2.36 4.18
C GLY A 79 1.50 1.61 3.10
N SER A 80 2.12 1.53 1.92
CA SER A 80 1.61 0.80 0.78
C SER A 80 2.75 0.26 -0.08
N GLY A 81 2.44 -0.45 -1.15
CA GLY A 81 3.45 -0.93 -2.09
C GLY A 81 2.87 -1.24 -3.46
N LEU A 82 3.76 -1.21 -4.47
CA LEU A 82 3.57 -1.86 -5.78
C LEU A 82 4.50 -3.08 -5.79
N HIS A 83 3.96 -4.22 -5.43
CA HIS A 83 4.72 -5.46 -5.28
C HIS A 83 4.75 -6.26 -6.57
N THR A 84 5.94 -6.72 -6.98
CA THR A 84 6.18 -7.41 -8.26
C THR A 84 5.85 -8.90 -8.25
N ARG A 85 5.18 -9.40 -7.21
CA ARG A 85 5.01 -10.85 -6.92
C ARG A 85 3.83 -11.54 -7.63
N VAL A 86 3.03 -10.82 -8.43
CA VAL A 86 1.79 -11.36 -9.04
C VAL A 86 1.91 -11.64 -10.55
N GLY A 87 3.11 -11.58 -11.09
CA GLY A 87 3.40 -11.90 -12.49
C GLY A 87 4.11 -10.78 -13.24
N ALA A 88 4.43 -11.05 -14.52
CA ALA A 88 5.02 -10.06 -15.38
C ALA A 88 3.99 -8.96 -15.71
N GLU A 89 4.44 -7.71 -15.82
CA GLU A 89 3.60 -6.56 -16.16
C GLU A 89 2.40 -6.36 -15.21
N ALA A 90 2.53 -6.83 -13.95
CA ALA A 90 1.50 -6.70 -12.95
C ALA A 90 2.07 -6.31 -11.59
N PHE A 91 1.30 -5.53 -10.82
CA PHE A 91 1.62 -5.22 -9.43
C PHE A 91 0.50 -5.61 -8.49
N GLU A 92 0.87 -6.07 -7.30
CA GLU A 92 -0.06 -6.19 -6.18
C GLU A 92 0.05 -4.95 -5.30
N ILE A 93 -1.07 -4.30 -5.00
CA ILE A 93 -1.13 -3.23 -4.01
C ILE A 93 -1.53 -3.84 -2.65
N GLY A 94 -0.63 -3.70 -1.67
CA GLY A 94 -0.91 -3.88 -0.26
C GLY A 94 -0.90 -2.53 0.44
N TYR A 95 -1.70 -2.35 1.51
CA TYR A 95 -1.75 -1.10 2.28
C TYR A 95 -2.15 -1.33 3.72
N TRP A 96 -1.76 -0.39 4.56
CA TRP A 96 -2.25 -0.24 5.92
C TRP A 96 -2.36 1.25 6.27
N ILE A 97 -3.29 1.61 7.15
CA ILE A 97 -3.49 2.97 7.65
C ILE A 97 -3.41 2.92 9.18
N ARG A 98 -2.79 3.90 9.80
CA ARG A 98 -2.73 4.04 11.25
C ARG A 98 -4.13 4.18 11.86
N ALA A 99 -4.30 3.68 13.08
CA ALA A 99 -5.60 3.61 13.75
C ALA A 99 -6.28 4.98 13.85
N SER A 100 -5.53 6.03 14.22
CA SER A 100 -6.04 7.39 14.42
C SER A 100 -6.56 8.07 13.14
N ARG A 101 -6.17 7.59 11.95
CA ARG A 101 -6.55 8.15 10.64
C ARG A 101 -7.43 7.20 9.83
N SER A 102 -7.88 6.10 10.48
CA SER A 102 -8.75 5.11 9.84
C SER A 102 -10.15 5.70 9.59
N GLY A 103 -10.78 5.33 8.47
CA GLY A 103 -12.12 5.83 8.11
C GLY A 103 -12.16 7.18 7.39
N GLU A 104 -11.04 7.90 7.26
CA GLU A 104 -10.95 9.20 6.59
C GLU A 104 -10.86 9.10 5.05
N GLY A 105 -10.84 7.92 4.48
CA GLY A 105 -10.70 7.70 3.04
C GLY A 105 -9.26 7.77 2.51
N LEU A 106 -8.26 7.95 3.38
CA LEU A 106 -6.85 8.11 2.99
C LEU A 106 -6.28 6.85 2.33
N GLY A 107 -6.69 5.66 2.80
CA GLY A 107 -6.32 4.40 2.14
C GLY A 107 -6.88 4.29 0.72
N THR A 108 -8.11 4.76 0.49
CA THR A 108 -8.70 4.80 -0.86
C THR A 108 -7.94 5.76 -1.78
N GLU A 109 -7.59 6.94 -1.28
CA GLU A 109 -6.84 7.97 -2.01
C GLU A 109 -5.43 7.47 -2.40
N ALA A 110 -4.69 6.89 -1.45
CA ALA A 110 -3.36 6.34 -1.70
C ALA A 110 -3.40 5.16 -2.68
N THR A 111 -4.38 4.26 -2.54
CA THR A 111 -4.56 3.12 -3.43
C THR A 111 -4.90 3.58 -4.86
N ALA A 112 -5.76 4.59 -5.02
CA ALA A 112 -6.09 5.14 -6.33
C ALA A 112 -4.86 5.76 -6.99
N ALA A 113 -4.06 6.55 -6.25
CA ALA A 113 -2.83 7.16 -6.75
C ALA A 113 -1.82 6.08 -7.22
N LEU A 114 -1.60 5.05 -6.39
CA LEU A 114 -0.68 3.96 -6.73
C LEU A 114 -1.17 3.13 -7.92
N ALA A 115 -2.45 2.82 -8.00
CA ALA A 115 -3.01 2.08 -9.13
C ALA A 115 -2.84 2.86 -10.44
N ARG A 116 -3.12 4.16 -10.40
CA ARG A 116 -2.92 5.03 -11.56
C ARG A 116 -1.46 5.10 -11.99
N VAL A 117 -0.54 5.33 -11.06
CA VAL A 117 0.90 5.34 -11.34
C VAL A 117 1.37 3.99 -11.87
N GLY A 118 0.92 2.88 -11.29
CA GLY A 118 1.28 1.54 -11.76
C GLY A 118 0.90 1.31 -13.22
N ILE A 119 -0.29 1.73 -13.63
CA ILE A 119 -0.77 1.58 -15.00
C ILE A 119 -0.14 2.64 -15.92
N GLU A 120 -0.34 3.95 -15.65
CA GLU A 120 0.01 5.02 -16.58
C GLU A 120 1.52 5.28 -16.69
N LEU A 121 2.27 5.10 -15.60
CA LEU A 121 3.70 5.48 -15.57
C LEU A 121 4.63 4.26 -15.50
N CYS A 122 4.20 3.16 -14.89
CA CYS A 122 5.01 1.94 -14.81
C CYS A 122 4.65 0.90 -15.89
N GLY A 123 3.60 1.14 -16.68
CA GLY A 123 3.21 0.27 -17.80
C GLY A 123 2.63 -1.07 -17.35
N ALA A 124 2.02 -1.13 -16.16
CA ALA A 124 1.37 -2.34 -15.71
C ALA A 124 0.07 -2.58 -16.47
N GLY A 125 -0.07 -3.75 -17.08
CA GLY A 125 -1.32 -4.20 -17.67
C GLY A 125 -2.38 -4.60 -16.64
N ARG A 126 -1.95 -4.80 -15.36
CA ARG A 126 -2.82 -5.27 -14.29
C ARG A 126 -2.37 -4.77 -12.91
N ILE A 127 -3.32 -4.30 -12.13
CA ILE A 127 -3.16 -4.05 -10.69
C ILE A 127 -4.05 -5.02 -9.93
N GLU A 128 -3.48 -5.69 -8.93
CA GLU A 128 -4.19 -6.67 -8.10
C GLU A 128 -4.21 -6.21 -6.63
N ILE A 129 -5.32 -6.51 -5.93
CA ILE A 129 -5.46 -6.30 -4.49
C ILE A 129 -6.02 -7.58 -3.89
N ARG A 130 -5.34 -8.12 -2.87
CA ARG A 130 -5.78 -9.30 -2.12
C ARG A 130 -6.22 -8.89 -0.73
N VAL A 131 -7.44 -9.23 -0.38
CA VAL A 131 -8.05 -8.83 0.89
C VAL A 131 -8.61 -10.04 1.62
N ASP A 132 -8.36 -10.08 2.94
CA ASP A 132 -9.06 -11.02 3.80
C ASP A 132 -10.58 -10.81 3.75
N PRO A 133 -11.38 -11.85 3.51
CA PRO A 133 -12.84 -11.72 3.41
C PRO A 133 -13.52 -11.19 4.69
N GLU A 134 -12.86 -11.24 5.83
CA GLU A 134 -13.37 -10.69 7.10
C GLU A 134 -13.01 -9.22 7.29
N ASN A 135 -12.08 -8.66 6.49
CA ASN A 135 -11.69 -7.25 6.56
C ASN A 135 -12.62 -6.37 5.72
N ALA A 136 -13.80 -6.07 6.25
CA ALA A 136 -14.80 -5.27 5.55
C ALA A 136 -14.31 -3.87 5.14
N ALA A 137 -13.47 -3.24 5.97
CA ALA A 137 -12.91 -1.93 5.69
C ALA A 137 -11.98 -1.96 4.47
N SER A 138 -11.12 -2.98 4.39
CA SER A 138 -10.20 -3.17 3.26
C SER A 138 -10.94 -3.60 2.00
N LEU A 139 -11.98 -4.47 2.09
CA LEU A 139 -12.83 -4.86 0.95
C LEU A 139 -13.54 -3.66 0.30
N ALA A 140 -13.88 -2.64 1.07
CA ALA A 140 -14.57 -1.46 0.56
C ALA A 140 -13.70 -0.62 -0.38
N ILE A 141 -12.36 -0.67 -0.25
CA ILE A 141 -11.44 0.17 -1.05
C ILE A 141 -11.46 -0.22 -2.54
N PRO A 142 -11.11 -1.46 -2.94
CA PRO A 142 -11.14 -1.84 -4.35
C PRO A 142 -12.54 -1.70 -4.96
N ARG A 143 -13.60 -2.00 -4.19
CA ARG A 143 -14.98 -1.83 -4.67
C ARG A 143 -15.32 -0.38 -4.98
N LYS A 144 -14.93 0.57 -4.12
CA LYS A 144 -15.11 2.01 -4.36
C LYS A 144 -14.31 2.52 -5.55
N LEU A 145 -13.17 1.92 -5.82
CA LEU A 145 -12.27 2.29 -6.89
C LEU A 145 -12.61 1.64 -8.24
N GLY A 146 -13.62 0.76 -8.29
CA GLY A 146 -14.07 0.13 -9.52
C GLY A 146 -13.24 -1.07 -9.94
N PHE A 147 -12.48 -1.67 -9.04
CA PHE A 147 -11.81 -2.94 -9.31
C PHE A 147 -12.83 -4.07 -9.44
N THR A 148 -12.60 -4.99 -10.36
CA THR A 148 -13.40 -6.19 -10.55
C THR A 148 -13.02 -7.25 -9.51
N GLU A 149 -14.01 -7.81 -8.80
CA GLU A 149 -13.80 -8.97 -7.94
C GLU A 149 -13.73 -10.23 -8.81
N GLU A 150 -12.55 -10.85 -8.92
CA GLU A 150 -12.31 -12.00 -9.79
C GLU A 150 -12.53 -13.34 -9.11
N GLY A 151 -12.50 -13.37 -7.78
CA GLY A 151 -12.75 -14.59 -7.04
C GLY A 151 -12.12 -14.66 -5.67
N ARG A 152 -12.17 -15.87 -5.08
CA ARG A 152 -11.65 -16.17 -3.74
C ARG A 152 -10.62 -17.28 -3.82
N LEU A 153 -9.41 -16.98 -3.39
CA LEU A 153 -8.33 -17.95 -3.22
C LEU A 153 -8.38 -18.51 -1.81
N ARG A 154 -8.37 -19.83 -1.69
CA ARG A 154 -8.41 -20.49 -0.38
C ARG A 154 -7.03 -20.65 0.20
N ARG A 155 -6.85 -20.27 1.49
CA ARG A 155 -5.64 -20.53 2.27
C ARG A 155 -4.36 -19.97 1.64
N VAL A 156 -4.37 -18.71 1.26
CA VAL A 156 -3.21 -18.03 0.65
C VAL A 156 -2.64 -16.89 1.48
N LEU A 157 -3.40 -16.35 2.44
CA LEU A 157 -2.92 -15.32 3.36
C LEU A 157 -2.42 -15.95 4.65
N HIS A 158 -1.28 -15.53 5.13
CA HIS A 158 -0.81 -15.90 6.46
C HIS A 158 -1.76 -15.40 7.55
N GLY A 159 -2.04 -16.23 8.54
CA GLY A 159 -2.82 -15.83 9.70
C GLY A 159 -2.15 -14.64 10.40
N ALA A 160 -2.89 -13.56 10.58
CA ALA A 160 -2.37 -12.37 11.25
C ALA A 160 -2.32 -12.53 12.80
N ASP A 161 -2.95 -13.56 13.33
CA ASP A 161 -3.00 -13.88 14.75
C ASP A 161 -1.81 -14.73 15.24
N GLY A 162 -0.77 -14.88 14.39
CA GLY A 162 0.40 -15.72 14.70
C GLY A 162 0.11 -17.22 14.64
N THR A 163 -1.09 -17.62 14.25
CA THR A 163 -1.42 -19.04 14.06
C THR A 163 -0.87 -19.57 12.72
N PRO A 164 -0.57 -20.89 12.62
CA PRO A 164 -0.16 -21.48 11.36
C PRO A 164 -1.29 -21.61 10.33
N HIS A 165 -2.51 -21.16 10.69
CA HIS A 165 -3.67 -21.27 9.82
C HIS A 165 -3.65 -20.19 8.74
N LEU A 166 -3.65 -20.64 7.48
CA LEU A 166 -3.79 -19.75 6.34
C LEU A 166 -5.26 -19.31 6.17
N ARG A 167 -5.46 -18.04 5.87
CA ARG A 167 -6.76 -17.43 5.58
C ARG A 167 -6.97 -17.33 4.07
N ASP A 168 -8.22 -17.18 3.68
CA ASP A 168 -8.60 -16.97 2.29
C ASP A 168 -8.32 -15.52 1.88
N ALA A 169 -8.23 -15.28 0.57
CA ALA A 169 -8.17 -13.94 -0.01
C ALA A 169 -9.26 -13.76 -1.05
N VAL A 170 -9.96 -12.63 -1.01
CA VAL A 170 -10.73 -12.12 -2.14
C VAL A 170 -9.76 -11.35 -3.03
N VAL A 171 -9.77 -11.69 -4.32
CA VAL A 171 -8.88 -11.07 -5.33
C VAL A 171 -9.68 -10.06 -6.13
N PHE A 172 -9.17 -8.84 -6.16
CA PHE A 172 -9.66 -7.76 -7.00
C PHE A 172 -8.59 -7.38 -8.02
N ALA A 173 -9.02 -7.05 -9.23
CA ALA A 173 -8.12 -6.58 -10.27
C ALA A 173 -8.68 -5.34 -10.99
N LEU A 174 -7.75 -4.53 -11.49
CA LEU A 174 -8.02 -3.46 -12.44
C LEU A 174 -7.06 -3.63 -13.60
N LEU A 175 -7.60 -3.74 -14.81
CA LEU A 175 -6.82 -3.85 -16.04
C LEU A 175 -6.58 -2.47 -16.67
N GLU A 176 -5.52 -2.36 -17.47
CA GLU A 176 -5.16 -1.11 -18.15
C GLU A 176 -6.31 -0.53 -18.98
N ASP A 177 -6.99 -1.38 -19.74
CA ASP A 177 -8.10 -0.98 -20.62
C ASP A 177 -9.40 -0.62 -19.86
N GLU A 178 -9.51 -1.00 -18.59
CA GLU A 178 -10.63 -0.64 -17.72
C GLU A 178 -10.42 0.71 -16.99
N LEU A 179 -9.18 1.17 -16.87
CA LEU A 179 -8.80 2.34 -16.05
C LEU A 179 -9.69 3.55 -16.31
N ALA A 180 -9.89 3.92 -17.57
CA ALA A 180 -10.61 5.14 -17.96
C ALA A 180 -12.07 5.19 -17.46
N GLY A 181 -12.68 4.03 -17.17
CA GLY A 181 -14.05 3.91 -16.66
C GLY A 181 -14.17 3.97 -15.14
N THR A 182 -13.07 4.14 -14.41
CA THR A 182 -13.03 4.00 -12.95
C THR A 182 -12.74 5.32 -12.23
N PRO A 183 -13.07 5.43 -10.93
CA PRO A 183 -12.65 6.55 -10.10
C PRO A 183 -11.13 6.73 -10.01
N VAL A 184 -10.34 5.68 -10.28
CA VAL A 184 -8.87 5.74 -10.29
C VAL A 184 -8.35 6.75 -11.31
N ALA A 185 -8.93 6.78 -12.51
CA ALA A 185 -8.50 7.69 -13.59
C ALA A 185 -8.64 9.18 -13.24
N SER A 186 -9.55 9.51 -12.31
CA SER A 186 -9.87 10.91 -11.97
C SER A 186 -9.24 11.40 -10.67
N VAL A 187 -8.43 10.56 -9.98
CA VAL A 187 -7.78 11.01 -8.74
C VAL A 187 -6.80 12.15 -9.05
N PRO A 188 -6.86 13.29 -8.34
CA PRO A 188 -5.84 14.33 -8.47
C PRO A 188 -4.46 13.78 -8.08
N LEU A 189 -3.50 13.85 -8.98
CA LEU A 189 -2.18 13.26 -8.79
C LEU A 189 -1.10 14.09 -9.48
N GLU A 190 -0.02 14.36 -8.76
CA GLU A 190 1.24 14.83 -9.32
C GLU A 190 2.33 13.77 -9.04
N ALA A 191 2.96 13.26 -10.09
CA ALA A 191 4.04 12.30 -9.97
C ALA A 191 5.39 12.97 -10.32
N PHE A 192 6.45 12.49 -9.66
CA PHE A 192 7.81 13.01 -9.85
C PHE A 192 8.76 11.83 -10.04
N ASP A 193 9.72 11.98 -10.93
CA ASP A 193 10.78 11.01 -11.12
C ASP A 193 11.86 11.11 -10.02
N ALA A 194 12.90 10.26 -10.12
CA ALA A 194 14.00 10.23 -9.15
C ALA A 194 14.87 11.51 -9.13
N THR A 195 14.73 12.40 -10.14
CA THR A 195 15.41 13.69 -10.19
C THR A 195 14.57 14.81 -9.58
N GLY A 196 13.32 14.52 -9.20
CA GLY A 196 12.34 15.50 -8.73
C GLY A 196 11.63 16.25 -9.86
N ALA A 197 11.82 15.84 -11.12
CA ALA A 197 11.09 16.41 -12.24
C ALA A 197 9.67 15.81 -12.30
N ARG A 198 8.67 16.67 -12.54
CA ARG A 198 7.29 16.22 -12.70
C ARG A 198 7.17 15.33 -13.93
N VAL A 199 6.54 14.19 -13.76
CA VAL A 199 6.19 13.28 -14.85
C VAL A 199 4.86 13.72 -15.45
N PRO A 200 4.72 13.69 -16.79
CA PRO A 200 3.50 14.12 -17.47
C PRO A 200 2.25 13.38 -17.04
#